data_c79cac7ed294c3eb09dbf0a33bb54113
#
_entry.id   c79cac7ed294c3eb09dbf0a33bb54113
#
_cell.length_a   1.000
_cell.length_b   1.000
_cell.length_c   1.000
_cell.angle_alpha   90.00
_cell.angle_beta   90.00
_cell.angle_gamma   90.00
#
_symmetry.space_group_name_H-M   'P 1'
#
loop_
_entity.id
_entity.type
_entity.pdbx_description
1 polymer ?
#
loop_
_entity_poly.entity_id
_entity_poly.type
_entity_poly.pdbx_seq_one_letter_code
_entity_poly.pdbx_strand_id
1 'polypeptide(L)'
;VQRRQQVVLPAAVITPLSGEAFSRFLPRFAVVRSRDEVTDLILDFLADGFVRVIMFLHVKGEIRGHDARGEDLMLDAVRQIRIPATGPSVFASTIERRSPYLGPMRTDTAIDTAFDAALGGVEGNVLVLPILLRDKVPIVVFAATAQHPVDPQTVKDLTEQASAAFERLIVASKRT
;
A
#
# COMPACT_ATOMS: atom_id res chain seq x y z
N VAL A 1 -52.54 -12.99 17.81
CA VAL A 1 -51.30 -13.58 17.29
C VAL A 1 -50.28 -12.45 17.12
N GLN A 2 -49.39 -12.28 18.13
CA GLN A 2 -48.30 -11.33 18.00
C GLN A 2 -47.27 -11.92 17.04
N ARG A 3 -47.15 -11.32 15.85
CA ARG A 3 -46.01 -11.57 14.98
C ARG A 3 -44.75 -11.04 15.70
N ARG A 4 -43.87 -11.94 16.13
CA ARG A 4 -42.54 -11.57 16.54
C ARG A 4 -41.87 -10.91 15.35
N GLN A 5 -41.65 -9.58 15.44
CA GLN A 5 -40.76 -8.90 14.50
C GLN A 5 -39.38 -9.52 14.68
N GLN A 6 -38.91 -10.22 13.64
CA GLN A 6 -37.50 -10.61 13.58
C GLN A 6 -36.69 -9.32 13.46
N VAL A 7 -35.96 -9.00 14.53
CA VAL A 7 -34.94 -7.95 14.47
C VAL A 7 -33.80 -8.49 13.61
N VAL A 8 -33.75 -8.06 12.37
CA VAL A 8 -32.60 -8.35 11.52
C VAL A 8 -31.48 -7.44 12.00
N LEU A 9 -30.53 -8.00 12.75
CA LEU A 9 -29.31 -7.28 13.07
C LEU A 9 -28.55 -7.00 11.76
N PRO A 10 -28.12 -5.73 11.53
CA PRO A 10 -27.28 -5.46 10.37
C PRO A 10 -26.05 -6.34 10.39
N ALA A 11 -25.64 -6.87 9.22
CA ALA A 11 -24.39 -7.59 9.10
C ALA A 11 -23.26 -6.76 9.71
N ALA A 12 -22.41 -7.38 10.52
CA ALA A 12 -21.29 -6.70 11.15
C ALA A 12 -20.41 -6.05 10.05
N VAL A 13 -20.27 -4.74 10.11
CA VAL A 13 -19.41 -4.00 9.18
C VAL A 13 -17.97 -4.24 9.58
N ILE A 14 -17.17 -4.77 8.65
CA ILE A 14 -15.76 -5.00 8.87
C ILE A 14 -15.02 -3.70 8.64
N THR A 15 -14.28 -3.25 9.65
CA THR A 15 -13.46 -2.04 9.54
C THR A 15 -12.31 -2.27 8.56
N PRO A 16 -12.15 -1.42 7.53
CA PRO A 16 -10.99 -1.49 6.65
C PRO A 16 -9.68 -1.40 7.43
N LEU A 17 -8.63 -2.03 6.92
CA LEU A 17 -7.27 -2.06 7.49
C LEU A 17 -7.17 -2.78 8.84
N SER A 18 -8.23 -3.39 9.31
CA SER A 18 -8.23 -4.19 10.55
C SER A 18 -7.67 -5.60 10.31
N GLY A 19 -7.31 -6.29 11.39
CA GLY A 19 -6.88 -7.68 11.31
C GLY A 19 -7.96 -8.61 10.75
N GLU A 20 -9.23 -8.34 11.06
CA GLU A 20 -10.36 -9.10 10.50
C GLU A 20 -10.49 -8.87 8.98
N ALA A 21 -10.37 -7.63 8.52
CA ALA A 21 -10.38 -7.32 7.09
C ALA A 21 -9.24 -8.05 6.36
N PHE A 22 -8.05 -8.04 6.95
CA PHE A 22 -6.90 -8.73 6.39
C PHE A 22 -7.10 -10.26 6.36
N SER A 23 -7.64 -10.85 7.42
CA SER A 23 -7.90 -12.29 7.48
C SER A 23 -8.83 -12.75 6.36
N ARG A 24 -9.81 -11.93 5.99
CA ARG A 24 -10.70 -12.22 4.86
C ARG A 24 -10.02 -12.04 3.51
N PHE A 25 -9.05 -11.17 3.43
CA PHE A 25 -8.31 -10.87 2.21
C PHE A 25 -7.19 -11.88 1.95
N LEU A 26 -6.63 -12.44 2.99
CA LEU A 26 -5.45 -13.31 2.98
C LEU A 26 -5.53 -14.49 1.99
N PRO A 27 -6.66 -15.24 1.87
CA PRO A 27 -6.72 -16.36 0.93
C PRO A 27 -6.48 -15.97 -0.53
N ARG A 28 -6.73 -14.72 -0.90
CA ARG A 28 -6.52 -14.22 -2.26
C ARG A 28 -5.04 -14.22 -2.66
N PHE A 29 -4.12 -14.03 -1.71
CA PHE A 29 -2.68 -14.11 -1.98
C PHE A 29 -2.23 -15.52 -2.36
N ALA A 30 -2.90 -16.55 -1.85
CA ALA A 30 -2.53 -17.94 -2.11
C ALA A 30 -2.79 -18.37 -3.55
N VAL A 31 -3.69 -17.70 -4.26
CA VAL A 31 -4.14 -18.09 -5.60
C VAL A 31 -3.66 -17.18 -6.71
N VAL A 32 -2.83 -16.18 -6.40
CA VAL A 32 -2.28 -15.27 -7.42
C VAL A 32 -1.36 -16.02 -8.38
N ARG A 33 -1.39 -15.62 -9.65
CA ARG A 33 -0.61 -16.22 -10.73
C ARG A 33 0.35 -15.25 -11.41
N SER A 34 0.26 -13.96 -11.11
CA SER A 34 1.11 -12.93 -11.73
C SER A 34 1.50 -11.88 -10.72
N ARG A 35 2.56 -11.13 -11.04
CA ARG A 35 3.00 -9.98 -10.24
C ARG A 35 1.92 -8.91 -10.16
N ASP A 36 1.22 -8.67 -11.27
CA ASP A 36 0.15 -7.67 -11.32
C ASP A 36 -0.99 -8.02 -10.38
N GLU A 37 -1.34 -9.30 -10.25
CA GLU A 37 -2.35 -9.73 -9.29
C GLU A 37 -1.92 -9.44 -7.84
N VAL A 38 -0.65 -9.61 -7.51
CA VAL A 38 -0.14 -9.29 -6.17
C VAL A 38 -0.21 -7.77 -5.92
N THR A 39 0.24 -6.96 -6.88
CA THR A 39 0.19 -5.50 -6.75
C THR A 39 -1.23 -4.98 -6.66
N ASP A 40 -2.16 -5.54 -7.42
CA ASP A 40 -3.58 -5.20 -7.35
C ASP A 40 -4.16 -5.50 -5.96
N LEU A 41 -3.81 -6.64 -5.37
CA LEU A 41 -4.28 -6.99 -4.02
C LEU A 41 -3.78 -5.99 -2.96
N ILE A 42 -2.52 -5.59 -3.04
CA ILE A 42 -1.96 -4.60 -2.12
C ILE A 42 -2.71 -3.26 -2.25
N LEU A 43 -2.87 -2.79 -3.49
CA LEU A 43 -3.54 -1.53 -3.76
C LEU A 43 -5.02 -1.56 -3.33
N ASP A 44 -5.73 -2.62 -3.63
CA ASP A 44 -7.14 -2.76 -3.29
C ASP A 44 -7.35 -2.82 -1.78
N PHE A 45 -6.51 -3.55 -1.05
CA PHE A 45 -6.61 -3.62 0.41
C PHE A 45 -6.39 -2.25 1.05
N LEU A 46 -5.37 -1.51 0.61
CA LEU A 46 -5.07 -0.19 1.15
C LEU A 46 -6.10 0.86 0.71
N ALA A 47 -6.63 0.75 -0.49
CA ALA A 47 -7.62 1.70 -1.01
C ALA A 47 -8.94 1.68 -0.22
N ASP A 48 -9.25 0.59 0.47
CA ASP A 48 -10.43 0.53 1.34
C ASP A 48 -10.31 1.44 2.57
N GLY A 49 -9.09 1.79 2.98
CA GLY A 49 -8.85 2.57 4.18
C GLY A 49 -8.10 3.88 3.99
N PHE A 50 -7.65 4.18 2.78
CA PHE A 50 -6.96 5.43 2.43
C PHE A 50 -7.63 6.10 1.24
N VAL A 51 -7.58 7.44 1.19
CA VAL A 51 -8.20 8.21 0.10
C VAL A 51 -7.48 7.98 -1.23
N ARG A 52 -6.15 7.92 -1.20
CA ARG A 52 -5.31 7.72 -2.39
C ARG A 52 -4.20 6.74 -2.07
N VAL A 53 -3.90 5.86 -3.01
CA VAL A 53 -2.78 4.91 -2.89
C VAL A 53 -2.00 4.93 -4.19
N ILE A 54 -0.68 5.11 -4.08
CA ILE A 54 0.23 5.11 -5.23
C ILE A 54 1.29 4.04 -5.02
N MET A 55 1.48 3.22 -6.03
CA MET A 55 2.55 2.23 -6.05
C MET A 55 3.70 2.71 -6.90
N PHE A 56 4.90 2.66 -6.34
CA PHE A 56 6.14 3.02 -6.99
C PHE A 56 7.03 1.81 -7.20
N LEU A 57 7.74 1.79 -8.31
CA LEU A 57 8.82 0.83 -8.55
C LEU A 57 10.15 1.51 -8.23
N HIS A 58 10.99 0.81 -7.48
CA HIS A 58 12.34 1.25 -7.16
C HIS A 58 13.32 0.61 -8.14
N VAL A 59 13.83 1.40 -9.10
CA VAL A 59 14.69 0.92 -10.18
C VAL A 59 15.88 1.85 -10.35
N LYS A 60 17.07 1.33 -10.21
CA LYS A 60 18.33 2.05 -10.50
C LYS A 60 18.44 3.43 -9.81
N GLY A 61 18.16 3.47 -8.52
CA GLY A 61 18.27 4.71 -7.73
C GLY A 61 17.15 5.71 -7.95
N GLU A 62 16.05 5.30 -8.59
CA GLU A 62 14.89 6.13 -8.89
C GLU A 62 13.62 5.42 -8.45
N ILE A 63 12.70 6.19 -7.89
CA ILE A 63 11.38 5.72 -7.47
C ILE A 63 10.38 6.23 -8.49
N ARG A 64 9.77 5.31 -9.25
CA ARG A 64 8.91 5.62 -10.40
C ARG A 64 7.47 5.27 -10.11
N GLY A 65 6.55 6.19 -10.37
CA GLY A 65 5.12 5.91 -10.31
C GLY A 65 4.73 4.81 -11.28
N HIS A 66 3.91 3.85 -10.81
CA HIS A 66 3.54 2.67 -11.60
C HIS A 66 2.03 2.46 -11.68
N ASP A 67 1.35 2.46 -10.55
CA ASP A 67 -0.09 2.24 -10.48
C ASP A 67 -0.68 3.00 -9.30
N ALA A 68 -1.99 3.16 -9.28
CA ALA A 68 -2.66 3.95 -8.24
C ALA A 68 -4.13 3.57 -8.08
N ARG A 69 -4.68 3.95 -6.92
CA ARG A 69 -6.12 3.91 -6.63
C ARG A 69 -6.50 5.24 -5.98
N GLY A 70 -7.66 5.78 -6.32
CA GLY A 70 -8.18 7.03 -5.79
C GLY A 70 -8.83 7.87 -6.87
N GLU A 71 -9.85 8.66 -6.50
CA GLU A 71 -10.70 9.36 -7.46
C GLU A 71 -9.97 10.45 -8.26
N ASP A 72 -9.04 11.15 -7.63
CA ASP A 72 -8.35 12.30 -8.24
C ASP A 72 -6.98 11.94 -8.82
N LEU A 73 -6.68 10.66 -8.96
CA LEU A 73 -5.40 10.21 -9.50
C LEU A 73 -5.54 9.74 -10.94
N MET A 74 -4.88 10.46 -11.84
CA MET A 74 -4.76 10.05 -13.24
C MET A 74 -3.54 9.15 -13.40
N LEU A 75 -3.74 7.95 -13.91
CA LEU A 75 -2.66 6.95 -14.04
C LEU A 75 -1.49 7.47 -14.89
N ASP A 76 -1.77 8.18 -15.98
CA ASP A 76 -0.70 8.74 -16.82
C ASP A 76 0.15 9.76 -16.05
N ALA A 77 -0.47 10.59 -15.20
CA ALA A 77 0.25 11.53 -14.34
C ALA A 77 1.07 10.79 -13.28
N VAL A 78 0.52 9.75 -12.67
CA VAL A 78 1.24 8.90 -11.70
C VAL A 78 2.50 8.30 -12.35
N ARG A 79 2.39 7.80 -13.55
CA ARG A 79 3.51 7.20 -14.28
C ARG A 79 4.60 8.19 -14.68
N GLN A 80 4.33 9.48 -14.63
CA GLN A 80 5.33 10.54 -14.84
C GLN A 80 6.11 10.89 -13.57
N ILE A 81 5.67 10.43 -12.41
CA ILE A 81 6.35 10.74 -11.13
C ILE A 81 7.71 10.05 -11.09
N ARG A 82 8.74 10.86 -10.77
CA ARG A 82 10.11 10.37 -10.57
C ARG A 82 10.65 10.99 -9.29
N ILE A 83 11.08 10.15 -8.36
CA ILE A 83 11.63 10.57 -7.07
C ILE A 83 13.03 9.99 -6.94
N PRO A 84 14.07 10.81 -6.66
CA PRO A 84 15.40 10.27 -6.39
C PRO A 84 15.38 9.39 -5.14
N ALA A 85 15.93 8.19 -5.23
CA ALA A 85 16.01 7.28 -4.09
C ALA A 85 17.16 7.63 -3.14
N THR A 86 18.10 8.47 -3.56
CA THR A 86 19.32 8.80 -2.81
C THR A 86 19.25 10.11 -2.03
N GLY A 87 18.28 10.98 -2.32
CA GLY A 87 18.11 12.23 -1.57
C GLY A 87 17.34 12.02 -0.27
N PRO A 88 17.51 12.91 0.72
CA PRO A 88 16.74 12.83 1.97
C PRO A 88 15.23 12.91 1.68
N SER A 89 14.50 11.88 2.07
CA SER A 89 13.04 11.81 1.90
C SER A 89 12.47 10.71 2.78
N VAL A 90 11.15 10.72 2.96
CA VAL A 90 10.46 9.61 3.61
C VAL A 90 10.62 8.31 2.82
N PHE A 91 10.69 8.39 1.49
CA PHE A 91 10.90 7.23 0.63
C PHE A 91 12.28 6.61 0.83
N ALA A 92 13.33 7.42 0.77
CA ALA A 92 14.70 6.96 0.99
C ALA A 92 14.87 6.36 2.39
N SER A 93 14.32 7.00 3.40
CA SER A 93 14.36 6.52 4.78
C SER A 93 13.66 5.17 4.94
N THR A 94 12.50 5.01 4.33
CA THR A 94 11.72 3.76 4.36
C THR A 94 12.47 2.62 3.69
N ILE A 95 13.08 2.89 2.54
CA ILE A 95 13.90 1.89 1.82
C ILE A 95 15.12 1.48 2.65
N GLU A 96 15.84 2.44 3.20
CA GLU A 96 17.04 2.20 4.00
C GLU A 96 16.74 1.40 5.27
N ARG A 97 15.70 1.78 5.99
CA ARG A 97 15.28 1.12 7.24
C ARG A 97 14.52 -0.18 7.01
N ARG A 98 14.04 -0.43 5.80
CA ARG A 98 13.22 -1.60 5.46
C ARG A 98 12.01 -1.76 6.37
N SER A 99 11.43 -0.64 6.79
CA SER A 99 10.27 -0.63 7.67
C SER A 99 9.31 0.48 7.28
N PRO A 100 7.99 0.29 7.53
CA PRO A 100 6.98 1.28 7.16
C PRO A 100 7.13 2.58 7.95
N TYR A 101 6.72 3.68 7.32
CA TYR A 101 6.44 4.94 8.00
C TYR A 101 4.93 5.11 8.09
N LEU A 102 4.43 5.38 9.28
CA LEU A 102 3.03 5.70 9.54
C LEU A 102 2.96 6.95 10.40
N GLY A 103 2.35 8.00 9.90
CA GLY A 103 2.25 9.26 10.60
C GLY A 103 1.85 10.40 9.65
N PRO A 104 1.91 11.66 10.11
CA PRO A 104 1.59 12.80 9.28
C PRO A 104 2.55 12.92 8.08
N MET A 105 2.07 13.54 7.00
CA MET A 105 2.91 13.80 5.84
C MET A 105 4.13 14.63 6.24
N ARG A 106 5.30 14.17 5.85
CA ARG A 106 6.55 14.87 6.14
C ARG A 106 6.83 15.92 5.07
N THR A 107 7.27 17.10 5.53
CA THR A 107 7.61 18.24 4.66
C THR A 107 8.91 18.92 5.10
N ASP A 108 9.77 18.17 5.77
CA ASP A 108 11.04 18.66 6.31
C ASP A 108 12.23 18.52 5.33
N THR A 109 11.98 17.92 4.16
CA THR A 109 12.97 17.83 3.08
C THR A 109 12.42 18.42 1.79
N ALA A 110 13.30 18.81 0.87
CA ALA A 110 12.90 19.36 -0.42
C ALA A 110 12.08 18.35 -1.25
N ILE A 111 12.47 17.08 -1.24
CA ILE A 111 11.78 16.01 -1.96
C ILE A 111 10.37 15.82 -1.39
N ASP A 112 10.24 15.70 -0.08
CA ASP A 112 8.95 15.50 0.57
C ASP A 112 8.01 16.70 0.38
N THR A 113 8.55 17.93 0.46
CA THR A 113 7.79 19.15 0.20
C THR A 113 7.27 19.19 -1.24
N ALA A 114 8.12 18.86 -2.21
CA ALA A 114 7.73 18.82 -3.62
C ALA A 114 6.67 17.75 -3.90
N PHE A 115 6.80 16.59 -3.29
CA PHE A 115 5.83 15.49 -3.44
C PHE A 115 4.48 15.86 -2.83
N ASP A 116 4.47 16.43 -1.62
CA ASP A 116 3.25 16.91 -0.97
C ASP A 116 2.53 17.96 -1.83
N ALA A 117 3.27 18.92 -2.37
CA ALA A 117 2.74 19.94 -3.26
C ALA A 117 2.17 19.36 -4.55
N ALA A 118 2.84 18.36 -5.13
CA ALA A 118 2.37 17.67 -6.34
C ALA A 118 1.03 16.96 -6.13
N LEU A 119 0.76 16.51 -4.91
CA LEU A 119 -0.52 15.90 -4.52
C LEU A 119 -1.56 16.91 -4.04
N GLY A 120 -1.25 18.21 -4.07
CA GLY A 120 -2.16 19.27 -3.65
C GLY A 120 -2.22 19.51 -2.14
N GLY A 121 -1.23 19.02 -1.40
CA GLY A 121 -1.23 19.05 0.07
C GLY A 121 -1.95 17.83 0.65
N VAL A 122 -1.22 16.98 1.35
CA VAL A 122 -1.76 15.74 1.93
C VAL A 122 -2.16 15.98 3.37
N GLU A 123 -3.40 15.71 3.70
CA GLU A 123 -3.94 15.81 5.05
C GLU A 123 -3.93 14.45 5.76
N GLY A 124 -3.92 14.48 7.09
CA GLY A 124 -4.02 13.29 7.92
C GLY A 124 -2.78 12.41 7.88
N ASN A 125 -2.94 11.17 8.32
CA ASN A 125 -1.86 10.21 8.35
C ASN A 125 -1.63 9.56 7.00
N VAL A 126 -0.35 9.31 6.70
CA VAL A 126 0.09 8.58 5.52
C VAL A 126 0.82 7.30 5.94
N LEU A 127 0.82 6.34 5.05
CA LEU A 127 1.61 5.11 5.17
C LEU A 127 2.57 5.05 3.99
N VAL A 128 3.85 4.87 4.28
CA VAL A 128 4.86 4.57 3.26
C VAL A 128 5.35 3.15 3.53
N LEU A 129 5.09 2.26 2.61
CA LEU A 129 5.23 0.81 2.81
C LEU A 129 6.28 0.23 1.87
N PRO A 130 7.42 -0.27 2.38
CA PRO A 130 8.38 -0.98 1.55
C PRO A 130 7.93 -2.43 1.39
N ILE A 131 7.93 -2.92 0.17
CA ILE A 131 7.72 -4.35 -0.09
C ILE A 131 9.09 -4.98 -0.28
N LEU A 132 9.44 -5.86 0.65
CA LEU A 132 10.73 -6.52 0.66
C LEU A 132 10.71 -7.74 -0.23
N LEU A 133 11.76 -7.90 -1.00
CA LEU A 133 12.01 -9.12 -1.77
C LEU A 133 13.47 -9.52 -1.56
N ARG A 134 13.67 -10.55 -0.73
CA ARG A 134 15.00 -10.94 -0.24
C ARG A 134 15.63 -9.74 0.51
N ASP A 135 16.77 -9.24 0.06
CA ASP A 135 17.48 -8.10 0.65
C ASP A 135 17.21 -6.76 -0.04
N LYS A 136 16.25 -6.74 -0.98
CA LYS A 136 15.92 -5.55 -1.79
C LYS A 136 14.52 -5.02 -1.51
N VAL A 137 14.30 -3.76 -1.87
CA VAL A 137 13.00 -3.09 -1.81
C VAL A 137 12.61 -2.66 -3.23
N PRO A 138 12.05 -3.57 -4.04
CA PRO A 138 11.71 -3.23 -5.43
C PRO A 138 10.44 -2.40 -5.57
N ILE A 139 9.61 -2.33 -4.53
CA ILE A 139 8.33 -1.63 -4.55
C ILE A 139 8.18 -0.82 -3.27
N VAL A 140 7.69 0.42 -3.42
CA VAL A 140 7.28 1.27 -2.29
C VAL A 140 5.85 1.72 -2.56
N VAL A 141 4.98 1.58 -1.57
CA VAL A 141 3.58 2.01 -1.67
C VAL A 141 3.37 3.22 -0.77
N PHE A 142 2.78 4.27 -1.32
CA PHE A 142 2.39 5.47 -0.59
C PHE A 142 0.87 5.51 -0.50
N ALA A 143 0.34 5.49 0.72
CA ALA A 143 -1.09 5.60 0.98
C ALA A 143 -1.38 6.89 1.74
N ALA A 144 -2.24 7.73 1.20
CA ALA A 144 -2.51 9.06 1.71
C ALA A 144 -3.88 9.16 2.36
N THR A 145 -3.90 9.80 3.51
CA THR A 145 -5.10 10.18 4.26
C THR A 145 -5.87 8.97 4.77
N ALA A 146 -5.39 8.41 5.86
CA ALA A 146 -6.04 7.29 6.54
C ALA A 146 -7.45 7.69 7.00
N GLN A 147 -8.45 6.90 6.63
CA GLN A 147 -9.85 7.08 7.01
C GLN A 147 -10.26 6.19 8.18
N HIS A 148 -9.39 5.26 8.56
CA HIS A 148 -9.57 4.32 9.66
C HIS A 148 -8.25 4.16 10.41
N PRO A 149 -8.29 3.73 11.67
CA PRO A 149 -7.07 3.39 12.40
C PRO A 149 -6.29 2.31 11.64
N VAL A 150 -4.98 2.49 11.56
CA VAL A 150 -4.09 1.53 10.90
C VAL A 150 -3.45 0.65 11.97
N ASP A 151 -3.72 -0.65 11.91
CA ASP A 151 -3.10 -1.62 12.79
C ASP A 151 -1.69 -1.97 12.28
N PRO A 152 -0.63 -1.67 13.06
CA PRO A 152 0.75 -1.99 12.65
C PRO A 152 0.98 -3.47 12.34
N GLN A 153 0.31 -4.36 13.07
CA GLN A 153 0.44 -5.80 12.81
C GLN A 153 -0.17 -6.19 11.46
N THR A 154 -1.31 -5.59 11.10
CA THR A 154 -1.94 -5.81 9.80
C THR A 154 -1.04 -5.35 8.66
N VAL A 155 -0.37 -4.19 8.80
CA VAL A 155 0.59 -3.68 7.83
C VAL A 155 1.76 -4.66 7.65
N LYS A 156 2.28 -5.17 8.76
CA LYS A 156 3.36 -6.16 8.75
C LYS A 156 2.92 -7.44 8.04
N ASP A 157 1.74 -7.95 8.36
CA ASP A 157 1.19 -9.16 7.76
C ASP A 157 0.97 -8.99 6.24
N LEU A 158 0.46 -7.84 5.82
CA LEU A 158 0.29 -7.50 4.41
C LEU A 158 1.63 -7.55 3.66
N THR A 159 2.67 -6.94 4.23
CA THR A 159 4.01 -6.92 3.65
C THR A 159 4.58 -8.33 3.53
N GLU A 160 4.46 -9.13 4.59
CA GLU A 160 4.97 -10.51 4.61
C GLU A 160 4.26 -11.39 3.58
N GLN A 161 2.94 -11.28 3.46
CA GLN A 161 2.18 -12.06 2.48
C GLN A 161 2.47 -11.64 1.04
N ALA A 162 2.62 -10.35 0.79
CA ALA A 162 3.01 -9.84 -0.52
C ALA A 162 4.40 -10.36 -0.91
N SER A 163 5.38 -10.25 -0.01
CA SER A 163 6.74 -10.75 -0.23
C SER A 163 6.76 -12.25 -0.51
N ALA A 164 6.01 -13.03 0.27
CA ALA A 164 5.90 -14.48 0.08
C ALA A 164 5.27 -14.84 -1.28
N ALA A 165 4.24 -14.10 -1.71
CA ALA A 165 3.59 -14.31 -2.99
C ALA A 165 4.55 -14.01 -4.16
N PHE A 166 5.30 -12.90 -4.10
CA PHE A 166 6.32 -12.59 -5.10
C PHE A 166 7.41 -13.64 -5.17
N GLU A 167 7.92 -14.10 -4.02
CA GLU A 167 8.96 -15.14 -3.97
C GLU A 167 8.48 -16.44 -4.60
N ARG A 168 7.26 -16.85 -4.31
CA ARG A 168 6.65 -18.05 -4.90
C ARG A 168 6.55 -17.93 -6.42
N LEU A 169 6.15 -16.77 -6.94
CA LEU A 169 6.05 -16.53 -8.39
C LEU A 169 7.42 -16.56 -9.06
N ILE A 170 8.46 -16.03 -8.42
CA ILE A 170 9.84 -16.10 -8.92
C ILE A 170 10.31 -17.54 -9.01
N VAL A 171 10.12 -18.33 -7.94
CA VAL A 171 10.49 -19.75 -7.91
C VAL A 171 9.76 -20.53 -9.00
N ALA A 172 8.45 -20.28 -9.16
CA ALA A 172 7.67 -20.96 -10.20
C ALA A 172 8.17 -20.62 -11.62
N SER A 173 8.57 -19.36 -11.88
CA SER A 173 9.07 -18.93 -13.19
C SER A 173 10.42 -19.58 -13.55
N LYS A 174 11.24 -19.96 -12.57
CA LYS A 174 12.54 -20.60 -12.78
C LYS A 174 12.43 -22.09 -13.07
N ARG A 175 11.26 -22.70 -12.88
CA ARG A 175 11.04 -24.15 -13.10
C ARG A 175 10.51 -24.48 -14.50
N THR A 176 10.23 -23.47 -15.30
CA THR A 176 9.76 -23.65 -16.70
C THR A 176 10.90 -23.55 -17.70
#